data_db8499d92ae94545f338e9293881c28a
#
_entry.id   db8499d92ae94545f338e9293881c28a
#
_cell.length_a   1.000
_cell.length_b   1.000
_cell.length_c   1.000
_cell.angle_alpha   90.00
_cell.angle_beta   90.00
_cell.angle_gamma   90.00
#
_symmetry.space_group_name_H-M   'P 1'
#
loop_
_entity.id
_entity.type
_entity.pdbx_description
1 polymer ?
#
loop_
_entity_poly.entity_id
_entity_poly.type
_entity_poly.pdbx_seq_one_letter_code
_entity_poly.pdbx_strand_id
1 'polypeptide(L)'
;GKKAINDLQNSIFELTKGLSDDFEVFCGNNDPTKILFRAKHANAARIAEYLNNECAIEEEFTNGRALLFITGIGTTSEKLEALFGVLNRLKPSQNEDKEDFYANYRLPEYVMRPKDAFYAKKERICTANASGKVAAEPILNYPPGIPVLVPGERICGQISEFAREISAVV
;
A
#
# COMPACT_ATOMS: atom_id res chain seq x y z
N GLY A 1 -28.26 4.95 -1.72
CA GLY A 1 -27.11 4.97 -0.83
C GLY A 1 -27.12 3.81 0.14
N LYS A 2 -27.91 3.87 1.23
CA LYS A 2 -27.87 2.86 2.30
C LYS A 2 -28.11 1.43 1.83
N LYS A 3 -29.11 1.22 0.93
CA LYS A 3 -29.38 -0.12 0.37
C LYS A 3 -28.19 -0.65 -0.39
N ALA A 4 -27.56 0.15 -1.27
CA ALA A 4 -26.42 -0.29 -2.07
C ALA A 4 -25.22 -0.70 -1.20
N ILE A 5 -24.96 0.01 -0.09
CA ILE A 5 -23.91 -0.36 0.87
C ILE A 5 -24.26 -1.67 1.59
N ASN A 6 -25.51 -1.86 2.01
CA ASN A 6 -25.92 -3.10 2.66
C ASN A 6 -25.83 -4.30 1.69
N ASP A 7 -26.24 -4.12 0.43
CA ASP A 7 -26.14 -5.17 -0.59
C ASP A 7 -24.66 -5.53 -0.84
N LEU A 8 -23.79 -4.52 -0.93
CA LEU A 8 -22.35 -4.71 -1.07
C LEU A 8 -21.76 -5.50 0.11
N GLN A 9 -22.10 -5.13 1.34
CA GLN A 9 -21.64 -5.83 2.55
C GLN A 9 -22.08 -7.29 2.57
N ASN A 10 -23.34 -7.56 2.22
CA ASN A 10 -23.85 -8.93 2.15
C ASN A 10 -23.10 -9.75 1.09
N SER A 11 -22.84 -9.17 -0.08
CA SER A 11 -22.08 -9.85 -1.14
C SER A 11 -20.65 -10.17 -0.68
N ILE A 12 -19.95 -9.22 -0.04
CA ILE A 12 -18.62 -9.45 0.52
C ILE A 12 -18.66 -10.58 1.56
N PHE A 13 -19.61 -10.54 2.49
CA PHE A 13 -19.74 -11.54 3.55
C PHE A 13 -19.99 -12.95 2.99
N GLU A 14 -20.88 -13.09 2.00
CA GLU A 14 -21.15 -14.40 1.38
C GLU A 14 -19.93 -14.93 0.61
N LEU A 15 -19.22 -14.07 -0.13
CA LEU A 15 -18.03 -14.47 -0.88
C LEU A 15 -16.86 -14.85 0.03
N THR A 16 -16.71 -14.20 1.20
CA THR A 16 -15.66 -14.56 2.16
C THR A 16 -15.79 -15.97 2.73
N LYS A 17 -17.02 -16.50 2.82
CA LYS A 17 -17.26 -17.89 3.27
C LYS A 17 -16.72 -18.95 2.31
N GLY A 18 -16.60 -18.61 1.03
CA GLY A 18 -16.09 -19.49 -0.02
C GLY A 18 -14.63 -19.27 -0.36
N LEU A 19 -13.91 -18.46 0.41
CA LEU A 19 -12.51 -18.20 0.13
C LEU A 19 -11.62 -19.37 0.57
N SER A 20 -10.56 -19.62 -0.21
CA SER A 20 -9.53 -20.62 0.08
C SER A 20 -8.88 -20.41 1.45
N ASP A 21 -8.51 -21.49 2.12
CA ASP A 21 -7.77 -21.49 3.37
C ASP A 21 -6.37 -20.83 3.28
N ASP A 22 -5.88 -20.53 2.07
CA ASP A 22 -4.62 -19.83 1.84
C ASP A 22 -4.68 -18.35 2.25
N PHE A 23 -5.90 -17.82 2.44
CA PHE A 23 -6.13 -16.44 2.85
C PHE A 23 -6.89 -16.34 4.17
N GLU A 24 -6.54 -15.32 4.95
CA GLU A 24 -7.39 -14.81 6.02
C GLU A 24 -8.03 -13.50 5.56
N VAL A 25 -9.31 -13.32 5.83
CA VAL A 25 -10.05 -12.13 5.43
C VAL A 25 -10.48 -11.34 6.65
N PHE A 26 -10.20 -10.05 6.62
CA PHE A 26 -10.65 -9.09 7.62
C PHE A 26 -11.58 -8.09 6.95
N CYS A 27 -12.85 -8.13 7.27
CA CYS A 27 -13.86 -7.22 6.74
C CYS A 27 -14.95 -6.93 7.79
N GLY A 28 -15.62 -5.80 7.64
CA GLY A 28 -16.90 -5.53 8.29
C GLY A 28 -16.91 -4.90 9.68
N ASN A 29 -15.86 -5.03 10.51
CA ASN A 29 -15.96 -4.56 11.89
C ASN A 29 -15.74 -3.04 12.07
N ASN A 30 -15.00 -2.39 11.17
CA ASN A 30 -14.68 -0.96 11.25
C ASN A 30 -15.24 -0.20 10.05
N ASP A 31 -14.79 -0.57 8.85
CA ASP A 31 -15.20 0.05 7.60
C ASP A 31 -15.67 -1.06 6.64
N PRO A 32 -16.98 -1.13 6.37
CA PRO A 32 -17.53 -2.20 5.54
C PRO A 32 -17.11 -2.13 4.06
N THR A 33 -16.48 -1.04 3.65
CA THR A 33 -15.99 -0.87 2.27
C THR A 33 -14.57 -1.38 2.08
N LYS A 34 -13.89 -1.76 3.17
CA LYS A 34 -12.51 -2.25 3.13
C LYS A 34 -12.45 -3.76 3.32
N ILE A 35 -11.70 -4.43 2.46
CA ILE A 35 -11.45 -5.86 2.53
C ILE A 35 -9.93 -6.05 2.60
N LEU A 36 -9.46 -6.60 3.71
CA LEU A 36 -8.05 -6.95 3.88
C LEU A 36 -7.90 -8.46 3.74
N PHE A 37 -7.08 -8.90 2.80
CA PHE A 37 -6.67 -10.29 2.64
C PHE A 37 -5.24 -10.47 3.13
N ARG A 38 -5.01 -11.39 4.06
CA ARG A 38 -3.68 -11.81 4.46
C ARG A 38 -3.33 -13.14 3.80
N ALA A 39 -2.30 -13.16 2.96
CA ALA A 39 -1.78 -14.39 2.39
C ALA A 39 -1.00 -15.17 3.45
N LYS A 40 -1.37 -16.44 3.72
CA LYS A 40 -0.74 -17.26 4.76
C LYS A 40 0.64 -17.76 4.33
N HIS A 41 0.79 -18.14 3.07
CA HIS A 41 1.94 -18.88 2.56
C HIS A 41 2.62 -18.25 1.35
N ALA A 42 2.17 -17.07 0.89
CA ALA A 42 2.67 -16.40 -0.31
C ALA A 42 3.09 -14.96 -0.04
N ASN A 43 3.90 -14.41 -0.95
CA ASN A 43 4.20 -12.99 -0.99
C ASN A 43 3.01 -12.23 -1.60
N ALA A 44 2.35 -11.39 -0.80
CA ALA A 44 1.18 -10.63 -1.25
C ALA A 44 1.52 -9.63 -2.36
N ALA A 45 2.76 -9.11 -2.44
CA ALA A 45 3.17 -8.21 -3.52
C ALA A 45 3.16 -8.91 -4.89
N ARG A 46 3.55 -10.19 -4.95
CA ARG A 46 3.45 -10.97 -6.21
C ARG A 46 2.01 -11.26 -6.61
N ILE A 47 1.14 -11.47 -5.61
CA ILE A 47 -0.29 -11.61 -5.87
C ILE A 47 -0.86 -10.29 -6.42
N ALA A 48 -0.47 -9.15 -5.84
CA ALA A 48 -0.85 -7.82 -6.33
C ALA A 48 -0.40 -7.61 -7.78
N GLU A 49 0.87 -7.91 -8.08
CA GLU A 49 1.41 -7.81 -9.43
C GLU A 49 0.63 -8.67 -10.44
N TYR A 50 0.31 -9.90 -10.07
CA TYR A 50 -0.51 -10.79 -10.91
C TYR A 50 -1.93 -10.23 -11.12
N LEU A 51 -2.59 -9.77 -10.04
CA LEU A 51 -3.93 -9.20 -10.12
C LEU A 51 -3.96 -7.99 -11.03
N ASN A 52 -2.96 -7.12 -10.95
CA ASN A 52 -2.86 -5.92 -11.78
C ASN A 52 -2.58 -6.27 -13.25
N ASN A 53 -1.53 -7.05 -13.51
CA ASN A 53 -1.05 -7.30 -14.86
C ASN A 53 -1.96 -8.25 -15.67
N GLU A 54 -2.50 -9.28 -15.02
CA GLU A 54 -3.24 -10.35 -15.70
C GLU A 54 -4.76 -10.25 -15.53
N CYS A 55 -5.23 -9.56 -14.48
CA CYS A 55 -6.66 -9.53 -14.15
C CYS A 55 -7.27 -8.13 -14.20
N ALA A 56 -6.48 -7.07 -14.40
CA ALA A 56 -6.90 -5.67 -14.32
C ALA A 56 -7.61 -5.35 -12.97
N ILE A 57 -7.12 -5.94 -11.89
CA ILE A 57 -7.59 -5.71 -10.51
C ILE A 57 -6.46 -5.06 -9.74
N GLU A 58 -6.69 -3.83 -9.26
CA GLU A 58 -5.73 -3.04 -8.51
C GLU A 58 -6.11 -3.01 -7.03
N GLU A 59 -5.14 -3.27 -6.17
CA GLU A 59 -5.30 -3.10 -4.72
C GLU A 59 -5.00 -1.66 -4.31
N GLU A 60 -5.53 -1.24 -3.17
CA GLU A 60 -5.19 0.04 -2.54
C GLU A 60 -3.81 -0.02 -1.86
N PHE A 61 -3.44 -1.18 -1.32
CA PHE A 61 -2.21 -1.35 -0.57
C PHE A 61 -1.77 -2.80 -0.52
N THR A 62 -0.46 -3.02 -0.59
CA THR A 62 0.18 -4.29 -0.23
C THR A 62 1.48 -4.06 0.54
N ASN A 63 1.85 -5.00 1.41
CA ASN A 63 3.09 -4.97 2.20
C ASN A 63 3.85 -6.30 2.19
N GLY A 64 3.69 -7.12 1.17
CA GLY A 64 4.27 -8.46 1.10
C GLY A 64 3.52 -9.52 1.91
N ARG A 65 2.67 -9.15 2.86
CA ARG A 65 1.86 -10.08 3.68
C ARG A 65 0.37 -9.98 3.43
N ALA A 66 -0.10 -8.80 3.10
CA ALA A 66 -1.52 -8.50 2.97
C ALA A 66 -1.81 -7.61 1.76
N LEU A 67 -3.04 -7.71 1.27
CA LEU A 67 -3.62 -6.90 0.21
C LEU A 67 -4.86 -6.21 0.77
N LEU A 68 -4.96 -4.90 0.60
CA LEU A 68 -6.13 -4.12 0.96
C LEU A 68 -6.86 -3.69 -0.31
N PHE A 69 -8.16 -3.96 -0.36
CA PHE A 69 -9.05 -3.45 -1.40
C PHE A 69 -10.07 -2.50 -0.80
N ILE A 70 -10.33 -1.41 -1.50
CA ILE A 70 -11.40 -0.47 -1.18
C ILE A 70 -12.53 -0.69 -2.18
N THR A 71 -13.72 -0.96 -1.65
CA THR A 71 -14.94 -1.11 -2.41
C THR A 71 -15.85 0.10 -2.24
N GLY A 72 -16.81 0.29 -3.11
CA GLY A 72 -17.75 1.39 -3.05
C GLY A 72 -19.04 1.09 -3.79
N ILE A 73 -19.92 2.08 -3.90
CA ILE A 73 -21.23 1.93 -4.56
C ILE A 73 -21.13 1.55 -6.04
N GLY A 74 -19.97 1.72 -6.66
CA GLY A 74 -19.70 1.27 -8.04
C GLY A 74 -19.06 -0.13 -8.12
N THR A 75 -18.85 -0.80 -6.99
CA THR A 75 -18.35 -2.17 -6.96
C THR A 75 -19.55 -3.12 -7.10
N THR A 76 -19.65 -3.75 -8.24
CA THR A 76 -20.73 -4.72 -8.54
C THR A 76 -20.41 -6.10 -8.02
N SER A 77 -21.43 -6.98 -7.93
CA SER A 77 -21.24 -8.38 -7.53
C SER A 77 -20.28 -9.11 -8.46
N GLU A 78 -20.35 -8.84 -9.77
CA GLU A 78 -19.47 -9.46 -10.77
C GLU A 78 -18.00 -9.09 -10.54
N LYS A 79 -17.71 -7.84 -10.13
CA LYS A 79 -16.34 -7.41 -9.79
C LYS A 79 -15.83 -8.12 -8.54
N LEU A 80 -16.68 -8.29 -7.53
CA LEU A 80 -16.32 -9.03 -6.33
C LEU A 80 -16.10 -10.52 -6.66
N GLU A 81 -17.00 -11.13 -7.42
CA GLU A 81 -16.88 -12.53 -7.86
C GLU A 81 -15.61 -12.74 -8.68
N ALA A 82 -15.22 -11.77 -9.53
CA ALA A 82 -13.98 -11.82 -10.27
C ALA A 82 -12.77 -11.84 -9.33
N LEU A 83 -12.70 -10.92 -8.35
CA LEU A 83 -11.62 -10.86 -7.36
C LEU A 83 -11.53 -12.17 -6.55
N PHE A 84 -12.62 -12.59 -5.92
CA PHE A 84 -12.65 -13.81 -5.10
C PHE A 84 -12.39 -15.07 -5.94
N GLY A 85 -12.92 -15.11 -7.16
CA GLY A 85 -12.67 -16.20 -8.10
C GLY A 85 -11.22 -16.33 -8.52
N VAL A 86 -10.50 -15.21 -8.69
CA VAL A 86 -9.06 -15.23 -8.95
C VAL A 86 -8.31 -15.70 -7.72
N LEU A 87 -8.57 -15.12 -6.53
CA LEU A 87 -7.92 -15.52 -5.27
C LEU A 87 -8.08 -17.01 -4.98
N ASN A 88 -9.27 -17.57 -5.22
CA ASN A 88 -9.53 -19.00 -5.03
C ASN A 88 -8.79 -19.93 -6.01
N ARG A 89 -8.43 -19.42 -7.19
CA ARG A 89 -7.65 -20.19 -8.19
C ARG A 89 -6.15 -20.07 -8.00
N LEU A 90 -5.70 -19.03 -7.32
CA LEU A 90 -4.29 -18.88 -7.00
C LEU A 90 -3.85 -20.02 -6.09
N LYS A 91 -2.80 -20.71 -6.48
CA LYS A 91 -2.06 -21.65 -5.64
C LYS A 91 -0.74 -20.99 -5.28
N PRO A 92 -0.70 -20.26 -4.15
CA PRO A 92 0.51 -19.57 -3.75
C PRO A 92 1.64 -20.59 -3.57
N SER A 93 2.79 -20.29 -4.15
CA SER A 93 3.99 -21.09 -3.91
C SER A 93 4.33 -21.05 -2.42
N GLN A 94 4.47 -22.22 -1.82
CA GLN A 94 4.90 -22.31 -0.42
C GLN A 94 6.38 -21.90 -0.34
N ASN A 95 6.73 -21.06 0.62
CA ASN A 95 8.08 -20.56 0.93
C ASN A 95 8.59 -19.38 0.10
N GLU A 96 7.73 -18.47 -0.33
CA GLU A 96 8.19 -17.17 -0.82
C GLU A 96 8.62 -16.27 0.34
N ASP A 97 9.79 -15.65 0.23
CA ASP A 97 10.23 -14.63 1.18
C ASP A 97 9.21 -13.49 1.23
N LYS A 98 8.65 -13.28 2.40
CA LYS A 98 7.72 -12.19 2.66
C LYS A 98 8.55 -10.94 2.95
N GLU A 99 9.07 -10.32 1.91
CA GLU A 99 9.72 -9.02 2.06
C GLU A 99 8.71 -8.00 2.57
N ASP A 100 8.90 -7.59 3.80
CA ASP A 100 8.19 -6.46 4.39
C ASP A 100 9.11 -5.24 4.27
N PHE A 101 8.84 -4.39 3.29
CA PHE A 101 9.60 -3.16 3.08
C PHE A 101 9.76 -2.35 4.38
N TYR A 102 8.72 -2.34 5.21
CA TYR A 102 8.73 -1.58 6.46
C TYR A 102 9.44 -2.29 7.62
N ALA A 103 9.79 -3.58 7.51
CA ALA A 103 10.46 -4.30 8.59
C ALA A 103 11.84 -3.72 8.94
N ASN A 104 12.54 -3.18 7.95
CA ASN A 104 13.87 -2.58 8.09
C ASN A 104 13.84 -1.05 8.03
N TYR A 105 12.65 -0.43 7.89
CA TYR A 105 12.52 1.01 7.80
C TYR A 105 12.83 1.67 9.15
N ARG A 106 13.78 2.61 9.12
CA ARG A 106 14.11 3.44 10.29
C ARG A 106 13.53 4.82 10.08
N LEU A 107 12.84 5.33 11.09
CA LEU A 107 12.32 6.69 11.07
C LEU A 107 13.49 7.68 10.89
N PRO A 108 13.40 8.61 9.93
CA PRO A 108 14.38 9.65 9.75
C PRO A 108 14.48 10.56 10.99
N GLU A 109 15.65 11.20 11.16
CA GLU A 109 15.85 12.17 12.23
C GLU A 109 14.99 13.42 11.99
N TYR A 110 14.18 13.80 12.97
CA TYR A 110 13.47 15.08 12.96
C TYR A 110 14.45 16.23 13.25
N VAL A 111 14.52 17.21 12.34
CA VAL A 111 15.43 18.36 12.42
C VAL A 111 14.66 19.66 12.67
N MET A 112 13.58 19.89 11.93
CA MET A 112 12.74 21.08 12.04
C MET A 112 11.27 20.79 11.71
N ARG A 113 10.38 21.73 12.02
CA ARG A 113 8.96 21.55 11.72
C ARG A 113 8.74 21.44 10.21
N PRO A 114 7.84 20.54 9.74
CA PRO A 114 7.53 20.38 8.32
C PRO A 114 7.16 21.70 7.63
N LYS A 115 6.40 22.56 8.29
CA LYS A 115 6.04 23.89 7.79
C LYS A 115 7.28 24.75 7.51
N ASP A 116 8.23 24.76 8.45
CA ASP A 116 9.42 25.62 8.32
C ASP A 116 10.30 25.13 7.18
N ALA A 117 10.49 23.82 7.05
CA ALA A 117 11.24 23.22 5.94
C ALA A 117 10.56 23.47 4.58
N PHE A 118 9.23 23.35 4.52
CA PHE A 118 8.47 23.53 3.28
C PHE A 118 8.59 24.96 2.73
N TYR A 119 8.59 25.98 3.61
CA TYR A 119 8.70 27.40 3.23
C TYR A 119 10.11 27.95 3.27
N ALA A 120 11.12 27.17 3.70
CA ALA A 120 12.51 27.57 3.68
C ALA A 120 13.03 27.77 2.26
N LYS A 121 14.16 28.47 2.15
CA LYS A 121 14.94 28.49 0.91
C LYS A 121 15.40 27.07 0.61
N LYS A 122 15.24 26.62 -0.61
CA LYS A 122 15.50 25.24 -1.01
C LYS A 122 16.17 25.15 -2.37
N GLU A 123 16.91 24.08 -2.57
CA GLU A 123 17.52 23.72 -3.85
C GLU A 123 17.02 22.33 -4.30
N ARG A 124 16.95 22.10 -5.59
CA ARG A 124 16.68 20.80 -6.18
C ARG A 124 17.99 20.05 -6.36
N ILE A 125 18.10 18.86 -5.78
CA ILE A 125 19.32 18.07 -5.81
C ILE A 125 19.02 16.61 -6.14
N CYS A 126 20.00 15.93 -6.75
CA CYS A 126 19.94 14.49 -6.95
C CYS A 126 19.94 13.79 -5.57
N THR A 127 19.07 12.80 -5.39
CA THR A 127 18.95 12.05 -4.13
C THR A 127 20.23 11.36 -3.71
N ALA A 128 21.07 10.94 -4.67
CA ALA A 128 22.40 10.38 -4.41
C ALA A 128 23.33 11.35 -3.65
N ASN A 129 23.10 12.66 -3.78
CA ASN A 129 23.91 13.73 -3.15
C ASN A 129 23.18 14.41 -1.98
N ALA A 130 21.99 13.90 -1.62
CA ALA A 130 21.11 14.56 -0.65
C ALA A 130 21.34 14.11 0.79
N SER A 131 22.11 13.05 1.01
CA SER A 131 22.33 12.49 2.35
C SER A 131 22.84 13.54 3.33
N GLY A 132 22.21 13.58 4.52
CA GLY A 132 22.55 14.54 5.58
C GLY A 132 21.86 15.90 5.47
N LYS A 133 21.31 16.27 4.31
CA LYS A 133 20.50 17.49 4.15
C LYS A 133 19.11 17.32 4.76
N VAL A 134 18.36 18.41 4.89
CA VAL A 134 16.99 18.40 5.41
C VAL A 134 16.01 18.44 4.24
N ALA A 135 15.04 17.54 4.23
CA ALA A 135 14.01 17.50 3.20
C ALA A 135 13.10 18.74 3.25
N ALA A 136 12.79 19.30 2.10
CA ALA A 136 11.83 20.40 1.94
C ALA A 136 10.52 19.96 1.24
N GLU A 137 10.43 18.71 0.83
CA GLU A 137 9.24 18.07 0.26
C GLU A 137 9.14 16.62 0.72
N PRO A 138 7.92 16.01 0.68
CA PRO A 138 7.77 14.60 1.03
C PRO A 138 8.25 13.69 -0.10
N ILE A 139 8.73 12.51 0.25
CA ILE A 139 8.85 11.37 -0.66
C ILE A 139 7.86 10.32 -0.19
N LEU A 140 7.05 9.82 -1.11
CA LEU A 140 5.99 8.86 -0.85
C LEU A 140 6.30 7.54 -1.55
N ASN A 141 6.07 6.44 -0.85
CA ASN A 141 5.95 5.13 -1.46
C ASN A 141 4.49 4.98 -1.95
N TYR A 142 4.29 4.93 -3.24
CA TYR A 142 2.95 4.90 -3.84
C TYR A 142 2.82 3.68 -4.76
N PRO A 143 1.68 2.95 -4.74
CA PRO A 143 0.57 3.07 -3.82
C PRO A 143 0.90 2.58 -2.40
N PRO A 144 0.20 3.03 -1.32
CA PRO A 144 -0.93 3.97 -1.26
C PRO A 144 -0.54 5.43 -0.98
N GLY A 145 0.72 5.76 -0.94
CA GLY A 145 1.20 7.10 -0.63
C GLY A 145 1.69 7.24 0.82
N ILE A 146 2.31 6.19 1.36
CA ILE A 146 2.94 6.23 2.69
C ILE A 146 4.22 7.04 2.60
N PRO A 147 4.37 8.10 3.44
CA PRO A 147 5.61 8.88 3.42
C PRO A 147 6.79 8.04 3.92
N VAL A 148 7.85 8.00 3.13
CA VAL A 148 9.17 7.49 3.55
C VAL A 148 10.07 8.61 4.02
N LEU A 149 9.73 9.86 3.73
CA LEU A 149 10.40 11.05 4.19
C LEU A 149 9.42 12.21 4.15
N VAL A 150 9.39 13.05 5.19
CA VAL A 150 8.56 14.26 5.22
C VAL A 150 9.41 15.52 5.35
N PRO A 151 8.90 16.70 4.98
CA PRO A 151 9.65 17.95 5.14
C PRO A 151 10.10 18.13 6.58
N GLY A 152 11.35 18.57 6.76
CA GLY A 152 11.94 18.78 8.08
C GLY A 152 12.68 17.59 8.66
N GLU A 153 12.68 16.45 7.98
CA GLU A 153 13.47 15.28 8.34
C GLU A 153 14.82 15.28 7.61
N ARG A 154 15.82 14.63 8.24
CA ARG A 154 17.15 14.44 7.66
C ARG A 154 17.10 13.33 6.63
N ILE A 155 17.58 13.65 5.44
CA ILE A 155 17.68 12.72 4.32
C ILE A 155 18.74 11.66 4.63
N CYS A 156 18.35 10.38 4.64
CA CYS A 156 19.23 9.22 4.79
C CYS A 156 19.33 8.42 3.48
N GLY A 157 20.37 7.59 3.35
CA GLY A 157 20.86 7.07 2.07
C GLY A 157 19.96 6.18 1.22
N GLN A 158 18.75 5.77 1.68
CA GLN A 158 17.90 4.82 0.96
C GLN A 158 16.81 5.47 0.08
N ILE A 159 16.74 6.79 0.04
CA ILE A 159 15.65 7.49 -0.67
C ILE A 159 15.79 7.48 -2.20
N SER A 160 16.96 7.13 -2.73
CA SER A 160 17.20 7.04 -4.17
C SER A 160 16.37 5.95 -4.87
N GLU A 161 15.86 4.98 -4.11
CA GLU A 161 14.94 3.96 -4.59
C GLU A 161 13.55 4.53 -4.92
N PHE A 162 13.16 5.63 -4.24
CA PHE A 162 11.83 6.23 -4.36
C PHE A 162 11.80 7.48 -5.23
N ALA A 163 12.91 8.18 -5.35
CA ALA A 163 12.98 9.41 -6.14
C ALA A 163 14.40 9.65 -6.67
N ARG A 164 14.51 10.23 -7.87
CA ARG A 164 15.80 10.62 -8.46
C ARG A 164 16.31 11.96 -7.94
N GLU A 165 15.38 12.83 -7.62
CA GLU A 165 15.66 14.20 -7.14
C GLU A 165 14.74 14.55 -5.98
N ILE A 166 15.21 15.49 -5.15
CA ILE A 166 14.46 16.02 -4.01
C ILE A 166 14.79 17.50 -3.78
N SER A 167 13.82 18.24 -3.26
CA SER A 167 14.06 19.59 -2.72
C SER A 167 14.61 19.49 -1.31
N ALA A 168 15.78 20.09 -1.07
CA ALA A 168 16.41 20.17 0.24
C ALA A 168 16.54 21.60 0.72
N VAL A 169 16.48 21.82 2.04
CA VAL A 169 16.68 23.12 2.68
C VAL A 169 18.14 23.54 2.51
N VAL A 170 18.36 24.83 2.16
CA VAL A 170 19.66 25.48 1.97
C VAL A 170 20.01 26.32 3.19
#